data_a9506963e2862623d3b73f40325fedcb
#
_entry.id   a9506963e2862623d3b73f40325fedcb
#
_cell.length_a   1.000
_cell.length_b   1.000
_cell.length_c   1.000
_cell.angle_alpha   90.00
_cell.angle_beta   90.00
_cell.angle_gamma   90.00
#
_symmetry.space_group_name_H-M   'P 1'
#
loop_
_entity.id
_entity.type
_entity.pdbx_description
1 polymer ?
#
loop_
_entity_poly.entity_id
_entity_poly.type
_entity_poly.pdbx_seq_one_letter_code
_entity_poly.pdbx_strand_id
1 'polypeptide(L)'
;DKTGYLSGEVLAGTIEIDGSSTVYPVSEAMAEDFHKLNPRVNVNVGVSGTGGGFKRFIVGETDISDASRPIKNTEAAAATDNGVDYLELKVGTDGLSVMVNPKNDFVECLTVRELKKIWEPGSQVNNWNEVRSGFPDRPLRLYGADTDSGTFDYFTEEIVGESQASRADYTASADDNVLIQGIAGDRNALGY
;
A
#
# COMPACT_ATOMS: atom_id res chain seq x y z
N ASP A 1 -13.59 -32.59 -11.02
CA ASP A 1 -12.13 -32.72 -11.03
C ASP A 1 -11.60 -32.04 -12.29
N LYS A 2 -11.22 -30.78 -12.17
CA LYS A 2 -10.63 -29.99 -13.26
C LYS A 2 -9.34 -29.32 -12.78
N THR A 3 -8.51 -30.07 -12.09
CA THR A 3 -7.15 -29.69 -11.85
C THR A 3 -6.35 -30.05 -13.09
N GLY A 4 -6.13 -29.09 -13.97
CA GLY A 4 -5.25 -29.21 -15.14
C GLY A 4 -3.78 -29.29 -14.72
N TYR A 5 -3.45 -30.16 -13.79
CA TYR A 5 -2.08 -30.53 -13.50
C TYR A 5 -1.57 -31.42 -14.60
N LEU A 6 -0.58 -30.92 -15.33
CA LEU A 6 0.18 -31.72 -16.27
C LEU A 6 0.67 -32.99 -15.57
N SER A 7 0.27 -34.13 -16.11
CA SER A 7 0.46 -35.46 -15.55
C SER A 7 1.94 -35.74 -15.25
N GLY A 8 2.30 -35.88 -13.99
CA GLY A 8 3.43 -36.69 -13.58
C GLY A 8 4.77 -36.03 -13.38
N GLU A 9 4.98 -34.75 -13.67
CA GLU A 9 6.22 -34.06 -13.31
C GLU A 9 6.16 -33.52 -11.90
N VAL A 10 7.12 -33.90 -11.08
CA VAL A 10 7.25 -33.33 -9.73
C VAL A 10 7.99 -32.00 -9.87
N LEU A 11 7.26 -30.92 -9.62
CA LEU A 11 7.79 -29.58 -9.65
C LEU A 11 8.88 -29.41 -8.58
N ALA A 12 9.98 -28.76 -8.95
CA ALA A 12 11.07 -28.41 -8.06
C ALA A 12 11.77 -27.14 -8.56
N GLY A 13 12.18 -26.28 -7.64
CA GLY A 13 12.85 -25.02 -7.97
C GLY A 13 12.56 -23.95 -6.94
N THR A 14 12.82 -22.71 -7.33
CA THR A 14 12.55 -21.53 -6.50
C THR A 14 11.71 -20.54 -7.29
N ILE A 15 10.76 -19.91 -6.62
CA ILE A 15 9.97 -18.79 -7.12
C ILE A 15 10.31 -17.58 -6.25
N GLU A 16 10.75 -16.50 -6.88
CA GLU A 16 11.09 -15.26 -6.22
C GLU A 16 9.96 -14.25 -6.42
N ILE A 17 9.37 -13.78 -5.33
CA ILE A 17 8.28 -12.78 -5.30
C ILE A 17 8.77 -11.59 -4.51
N ASP A 18 8.54 -10.37 -4.99
CA ASP A 18 8.84 -9.16 -4.23
C ASP A 18 7.90 -8.02 -4.64
N GLY A 19 7.67 -7.07 -3.74
CA GLY A 19 6.91 -5.87 -4.07
C GLY A 19 6.06 -5.33 -2.92
N SER A 20 4.78 -5.11 -3.21
CA SER A 20 3.83 -4.44 -2.35
C SER A 20 3.60 -5.15 -1.01
N SER A 21 3.74 -4.42 0.08
CA SER A 21 3.39 -4.88 1.44
C SER A 21 1.88 -5.13 1.60
N THR A 22 1.04 -4.44 0.84
CA THR A 22 -0.42 -4.67 0.81
C THR A 22 -0.77 -6.05 0.24
N VAL A 23 -0.03 -6.50 -0.79
CA VAL A 23 -0.26 -7.80 -1.45
C VAL A 23 0.49 -8.93 -0.73
N TYR A 24 1.57 -8.62 -0.02
CA TYR A 24 2.42 -9.58 0.68
C TYR A 24 1.65 -10.66 1.47
N PRO A 25 0.64 -10.33 2.33
CA PRO A 25 -0.07 -11.35 3.11
C PRO A 25 -0.82 -12.36 2.23
N VAL A 26 -1.26 -11.94 1.05
CA VAL A 26 -1.94 -12.83 0.08
C VAL A 26 -0.92 -13.76 -0.55
N SER A 27 0.21 -13.22 -1.00
CA SER A 27 1.29 -13.99 -1.62
C SER A 27 1.92 -14.97 -0.64
N GLU A 28 2.11 -14.56 0.64
CA GLU A 28 2.61 -15.44 1.70
C GLU A 28 1.68 -16.63 1.97
N ALA A 29 0.37 -16.37 2.11
CA ALA A 29 -0.61 -17.43 2.31
C ALA A 29 -0.68 -18.40 1.12
N MET A 30 -0.62 -17.87 -0.10
CA MET A 30 -0.60 -18.69 -1.32
C MET A 30 0.69 -19.48 -1.46
N ALA A 31 1.83 -18.92 -1.09
CA ALA A 31 3.13 -19.59 -1.08
C ALA A 31 3.13 -20.78 -0.11
N GLU A 32 2.57 -20.59 1.09
CA GLU A 32 2.43 -21.66 2.09
C GLU A 32 1.56 -22.82 1.56
N ASP A 33 0.40 -22.52 0.98
CA ASP A 33 -0.50 -23.54 0.45
C ASP A 33 0.10 -24.22 -0.80
N PHE A 34 0.78 -23.49 -1.65
CA PHE A 34 1.48 -24.05 -2.80
C PHE A 34 2.61 -24.99 -2.39
N HIS A 35 3.40 -24.63 -1.38
CA HIS A 35 4.46 -25.47 -0.82
C HIS A 35 3.93 -26.80 -0.24
N LYS A 36 2.75 -26.78 0.42
CA LYS A 36 2.09 -28.02 0.92
C LYS A 36 1.80 -29.01 -0.21
N LEU A 37 1.43 -28.48 -1.38
CA LEU A 37 1.14 -29.29 -2.56
C LEU A 37 2.40 -29.67 -3.35
N ASN A 38 3.42 -28.82 -3.30
CA ASN A 38 4.66 -28.95 -4.06
C ASN A 38 5.89 -28.76 -3.16
N PRO A 39 6.20 -29.69 -2.24
CA PRO A 39 7.20 -29.50 -1.19
C PRO A 39 8.65 -29.39 -1.70
N ARG A 40 8.90 -29.58 -3.00
CA ARG A 40 10.22 -29.36 -3.62
C ARG A 40 10.34 -28.00 -4.30
N VAL A 41 9.30 -27.16 -4.22
CA VAL A 41 9.34 -25.77 -4.68
C VAL A 41 9.49 -24.86 -3.47
N ASN A 42 10.50 -24.01 -3.49
CA ASN A 42 10.67 -22.94 -2.52
C ASN A 42 10.03 -21.67 -3.10
N VAL A 43 9.22 -20.98 -2.30
CA VAL A 43 8.65 -19.68 -2.67
C VAL A 43 9.15 -18.66 -1.65
N ASN A 44 9.94 -17.71 -2.14
CA ASN A 44 10.47 -16.61 -1.32
C ASN A 44 9.62 -15.37 -1.60
N VAL A 45 9.05 -14.78 -0.56
CA VAL A 45 8.22 -13.58 -0.67
C VAL A 45 8.90 -12.43 0.09
N GLY A 46 9.31 -11.41 -0.65
CA GLY A 46 9.94 -10.20 -0.12
C GLY A 46 8.98 -9.00 -0.13
N VAL A 47 9.37 -7.95 0.60
CA VAL A 47 8.63 -6.68 0.67
C VAL A 47 9.60 -5.54 0.43
N SER A 48 9.53 -4.92 -0.76
CA SER A 48 10.32 -3.75 -1.12
C SER A 48 9.45 -2.57 -1.59
N GLY A 49 8.12 -2.68 -1.37
CA GLY A 49 7.12 -1.78 -1.93
C GLY A 49 6.90 -2.02 -3.44
N THR A 50 5.77 -1.54 -3.97
CA THR A 50 5.40 -1.71 -5.38
C THR A 50 6.50 -1.24 -6.35
N GLY A 51 7.09 -0.06 -6.06
CA GLY A 51 8.16 0.48 -6.91
C GLY A 51 9.47 -0.31 -6.83
N GLY A 52 9.80 -0.86 -5.66
CA GLY A 52 10.95 -1.75 -5.45
C GLY A 52 10.78 -3.06 -6.20
N GLY A 53 9.61 -3.68 -6.06
CA GLY A 53 9.24 -4.90 -6.78
C GLY A 53 9.37 -4.76 -8.30
N PHE A 54 8.82 -3.69 -8.88
CA PHE A 54 8.96 -3.45 -10.31
C PHE A 54 10.42 -3.25 -10.75
N LYS A 55 11.26 -2.58 -9.96
CA LYS A 55 12.69 -2.42 -10.31
C LYS A 55 13.42 -3.76 -10.44
N ARG A 56 13.10 -4.72 -9.58
CA ARG A 56 13.67 -6.07 -9.64
C ARG A 56 13.03 -6.92 -10.75
N PHE A 57 11.72 -6.81 -10.91
CA PHE A 57 10.97 -7.55 -11.90
C PHE A 57 11.38 -7.21 -13.33
N ILE A 58 11.50 -5.93 -13.67
CA ILE A 58 11.85 -5.48 -15.04
C ILE A 58 13.26 -5.89 -15.49
N VAL A 59 14.12 -6.33 -14.59
CA VAL A 59 15.45 -6.87 -14.91
C VAL A 59 15.52 -8.39 -14.74
N GLY A 60 14.38 -9.05 -14.43
CA GLY A 60 14.29 -10.51 -14.33
C GLY A 60 14.88 -11.09 -13.04
N GLU A 61 15.00 -10.31 -11.98
CA GLU A 61 15.45 -10.78 -10.66
C GLU A 61 14.34 -11.51 -9.88
N THR A 62 13.07 -11.26 -10.21
CA THR A 62 11.91 -11.90 -9.60
C THR A 62 10.98 -12.48 -10.65
N ASP A 63 10.30 -13.57 -10.31
CA ASP A 63 9.31 -14.23 -11.15
C ASP A 63 7.95 -13.55 -11.07
N ILE A 64 7.63 -12.99 -9.90
CA ILE A 64 6.37 -12.28 -9.64
C ILE A 64 6.68 -10.95 -8.95
N SER A 65 5.98 -9.90 -9.38
CA SER A 65 5.98 -8.60 -8.71
C SER A 65 4.63 -8.34 -8.08
N ASP A 66 4.60 -8.26 -6.76
CA ASP A 66 3.43 -7.82 -6.03
C ASP A 66 3.25 -6.31 -6.18
N ALA A 67 2.06 -5.89 -6.59
CA ALA A 67 1.80 -4.49 -6.88
C ALA A 67 0.42 -4.04 -6.39
N SER A 68 0.35 -2.87 -5.77
CA SER A 68 -0.89 -2.20 -5.35
C SER A 68 -1.43 -1.21 -6.39
N ARG A 69 -0.73 -1.07 -7.52
CA ARG A 69 -1.13 -0.30 -8.70
C ARG A 69 -0.75 -1.03 -9.99
N PRO A 70 -1.36 -0.68 -11.14
CA PRO A 70 -0.90 -1.16 -12.44
C PRO A 70 0.56 -0.75 -12.72
N ILE A 71 1.23 -1.53 -13.57
CA ILE A 71 2.56 -1.18 -14.08
C ILE A 71 2.50 0.13 -14.87
N LYS A 72 3.44 1.05 -14.64
CA LYS A 72 3.53 2.31 -15.39
C LYS A 72 4.07 2.07 -16.81
N ASN A 73 3.70 2.92 -17.76
CA ASN A 73 4.17 2.81 -19.16
C ASN A 73 5.71 2.78 -19.27
N THR A 74 6.41 3.53 -18.41
CA THR A 74 7.88 3.55 -18.37
C THR A 74 8.46 2.23 -17.84
N GLU A 75 7.82 1.61 -16.86
CA GLU A 75 8.19 0.30 -16.31
C GLU A 75 7.93 -0.81 -17.32
N ALA A 76 6.77 -0.77 -18.00
CA ALA A 76 6.41 -1.71 -19.07
C ALA A 76 7.38 -1.64 -20.25
N ALA A 77 7.76 -0.43 -20.67
CA ALA A 77 8.76 -0.25 -21.73
C ALA A 77 10.11 -0.84 -21.32
N ALA A 78 10.55 -0.57 -20.08
CA ALA A 78 11.82 -1.12 -19.57
C ALA A 78 11.79 -2.66 -19.45
N ALA A 79 10.67 -3.26 -19.06
CA ALA A 79 10.50 -4.73 -19.06
C ALA A 79 10.67 -5.28 -20.48
N THR A 80 10.02 -4.68 -21.47
CA THR A 80 10.12 -5.07 -22.88
C THR A 80 11.55 -4.94 -23.40
N ASP A 81 12.24 -3.83 -23.09
CA ASP A 81 13.65 -3.61 -23.50
C ASP A 81 14.60 -4.65 -22.88
N ASN A 82 14.27 -5.16 -21.71
CA ASN A 82 15.02 -6.24 -21.04
C ASN A 82 14.56 -7.66 -21.45
N GLY A 83 13.58 -7.78 -22.35
CA GLY A 83 13.06 -9.07 -22.80
C GLY A 83 12.19 -9.78 -21.76
N VAL A 84 11.63 -9.05 -20.81
CA VAL A 84 10.71 -9.56 -19.79
C VAL A 84 9.27 -9.40 -20.30
N ASP A 85 8.66 -10.53 -20.68
CA ASP A 85 7.22 -10.60 -20.95
C ASP A 85 6.47 -10.85 -19.64
N TYR A 86 5.32 -10.20 -19.47
CA TYR A 86 4.55 -10.34 -18.25
C TYR A 86 3.05 -10.46 -18.49
N LEU A 87 2.36 -11.01 -17.51
CA LEU A 87 0.91 -11.06 -17.41
C LEU A 87 0.47 -10.35 -16.13
N GLU A 88 -0.42 -9.36 -16.26
CA GLU A 88 -1.04 -8.71 -15.12
C GLU A 88 -2.26 -9.50 -14.64
N LEU A 89 -2.28 -9.87 -13.36
CA LEU A 89 -3.38 -10.58 -12.71
C LEU A 89 -3.94 -9.72 -11.57
N LYS A 90 -5.19 -9.29 -11.70
CA LYS A 90 -5.88 -8.61 -10.60
C LYS A 90 -6.34 -9.65 -9.57
N VAL A 91 -5.74 -9.64 -8.39
CA VAL A 91 -6.03 -10.58 -7.30
C VAL A 91 -7.08 -10.09 -6.32
N GLY A 92 -7.30 -8.77 -6.23
CA GLY A 92 -8.28 -8.19 -5.33
C GLY A 92 -8.50 -6.70 -5.56
N THR A 93 -9.34 -6.11 -4.73
CA THR A 93 -9.50 -4.67 -4.59
C THR A 93 -9.39 -4.35 -3.12
N ASP A 94 -8.44 -3.49 -2.79
CA ASP A 94 -8.27 -2.97 -1.44
C ASP A 94 -8.87 -1.56 -1.36
N GLY A 95 -9.24 -1.14 -0.15
CA GLY A 95 -9.83 0.16 0.12
C GLY A 95 -9.24 0.80 1.36
N LEU A 96 -8.66 1.97 1.18
CA LEU A 96 -8.18 2.80 2.28
C LEU A 96 -9.23 3.82 2.66
N SER A 97 -9.49 3.96 3.96
CA SER A 97 -10.47 4.90 4.50
C SER A 97 -9.78 6.06 5.22
N VAL A 98 -10.16 7.28 4.85
CA VAL A 98 -9.82 8.47 5.64
C VAL A 98 -10.91 8.72 6.66
N MET A 99 -10.53 8.84 7.92
CA MET A 99 -11.45 8.85 9.05
C MET A 99 -11.33 10.14 9.85
N VAL A 100 -12.46 10.62 10.33
CA VAL A 100 -12.56 11.68 11.35
C VAL A 100 -13.31 11.17 12.57
N ASN A 101 -13.19 11.86 13.70
CA ASN A 101 -13.97 11.53 14.89
C ASN A 101 -15.48 11.60 14.60
N PRO A 102 -16.31 10.66 15.08
CA PRO A 102 -17.75 10.66 14.85
C PRO A 102 -18.50 11.88 15.45
N LYS A 103 -17.87 12.63 16.35
CA LYS A 103 -18.38 13.91 16.88
C LYS A 103 -17.88 15.14 16.08
N ASN A 104 -17.11 14.92 15.02
CA ASN A 104 -16.76 15.98 14.09
C ASN A 104 -18.00 16.31 13.26
N ASP A 105 -18.47 17.53 13.37
CA ASP A 105 -19.76 17.98 12.82
C ASP A 105 -19.60 18.96 11.64
N PHE A 106 -18.38 19.15 11.15
CA PHE A 106 -18.08 20.12 10.10
C PHE A 106 -17.36 19.51 8.87
N VAL A 107 -16.82 18.31 8.98
CA VAL A 107 -16.17 17.60 7.85
C VAL A 107 -17.14 16.57 7.29
N GLU A 108 -17.75 16.87 6.15
CA GLU A 108 -18.55 15.90 5.39
C GLU A 108 -17.68 15.15 4.38
N CYS A 109 -16.71 15.83 3.79
CA CYS A 109 -15.74 15.25 2.85
C CYS A 109 -14.47 16.08 2.79
N LEU A 110 -13.38 15.46 2.40
CA LEU A 110 -12.13 16.11 2.02
C LEU A 110 -11.77 15.73 0.58
N THR A 111 -11.25 16.68 -0.15
CA THR A 111 -10.70 16.41 -1.48
C THR A 111 -9.28 15.84 -1.37
N VAL A 112 -8.83 15.10 -2.38
CA VAL A 112 -7.44 14.63 -2.48
C VAL A 112 -6.44 15.78 -2.37
N ARG A 113 -6.77 16.94 -2.94
CA ARG A 113 -5.93 18.15 -2.84
C ARG A 113 -5.79 18.68 -1.40
N GLU A 114 -6.86 18.62 -0.61
CA GLU A 114 -6.80 19.00 0.81
C GLU A 114 -6.03 17.98 1.64
N LEU A 115 -6.24 16.69 1.38
CA LEU A 115 -5.47 15.62 2.00
C LEU A 115 -3.98 15.77 1.68
N LYS A 116 -3.61 16.00 0.41
CA LYS A 116 -2.24 16.28 0.01
C LYS A 116 -1.65 17.45 0.78
N LYS A 117 -2.35 18.59 0.83
CA LYS A 117 -1.93 19.79 1.57
C LYS A 117 -1.66 19.50 3.06
N ILE A 118 -2.46 18.61 3.66
CA ILE A 118 -2.29 18.21 5.06
C ILE A 118 -1.06 17.33 5.25
N TRP A 119 -0.86 16.34 4.36
CA TRP A 119 0.06 15.23 4.57
C TRP A 119 1.39 15.35 3.83
N GLU A 120 1.54 16.27 2.86
CA GLU A 120 2.79 16.42 2.11
C GLU A 120 3.99 16.78 3.02
N PRO A 121 5.22 16.39 2.63
CA PRO A 121 6.43 16.74 3.38
C PRO A 121 6.52 18.25 3.61
N GLY A 122 6.81 18.62 4.87
CA GLY A 122 6.94 20.02 5.25
C GLY A 122 5.62 20.79 5.40
N SER A 123 4.47 20.12 5.31
CA SER A 123 3.17 20.74 5.60
C SER A 123 3.15 21.37 6.98
N GLN A 124 2.65 22.60 7.06
CA GLN A 124 2.47 23.36 8.31
C GLN A 124 1.00 23.45 8.71
N VAL A 125 0.12 22.70 8.05
CA VAL A 125 -1.31 22.68 8.36
C VAL A 125 -1.53 21.98 9.70
N ASN A 126 -1.85 22.77 10.73
CA ASN A 126 -2.04 22.29 12.10
C ASN A 126 -3.40 22.70 12.68
N ASN A 127 -4.22 23.34 11.84
CA ASN A 127 -5.55 23.81 12.21
C ASN A 127 -6.56 23.52 11.09
N TRP A 128 -7.78 23.19 11.45
CA TRP A 128 -8.83 22.88 10.48
C TRP A 128 -9.20 24.06 9.57
N ASN A 129 -9.16 25.30 10.06
CA ASN A 129 -9.41 26.49 9.23
C ASN A 129 -8.34 26.73 8.16
N GLU A 130 -7.17 26.13 8.32
CA GLU A 130 -6.10 26.16 7.31
C GLU A 130 -6.34 25.12 6.19
N VAL A 131 -7.12 24.07 6.47
CA VAL A 131 -7.49 23.07 5.44
C VAL A 131 -8.47 23.68 4.44
N ARG A 132 -9.57 24.25 4.96
CA ARG A 132 -10.63 24.84 4.15
C ARG A 132 -11.21 26.09 4.83
N SER A 133 -11.38 27.14 4.03
CA SER A 133 -12.14 28.32 4.47
C SER A 133 -13.56 27.92 4.87
N GLY A 134 -13.97 28.32 6.08
CA GLY A 134 -15.26 27.94 6.66
C GLY A 134 -15.19 26.77 7.64
N PHE A 135 -14.10 26.05 7.74
CA PHE A 135 -13.88 25.14 8.85
C PHE A 135 -13.54 25.93 10.12
N PRO A 136 -13.87 25.38 11.30
CA PRO A 136 -13.67 26.09 12.56
C PRO A 136 -12.18 26.25 12.90
N ASP A 137 -11.86 27.28 13.67
CA ASP A 137 -10.55 27.45 14.28
C ASP A 137 -10.37 26.42 15.42
N ARG A 138 -9.86 25.25 15.04
CA ARG A 138 -9.62 24.11 15.93
C ARG A 138 -8.33 23.42 15.52
N PRO A 139 -7.55 22.93 16.50
CA PRO A 139 -6.33 22.19 16.18
C PRO A 139 -6.66 20.95 15.35
N LEU A 140 -5.82 20.64 14.37
CA LEU A 140 -5.86 19.40 13.59
C LEU A 140 -4.92 18.39 14.25
N ARG A 141 -5.44 17.20 14.59
CA ARG A 141 -4.67 16.09 15.15
C ARG A 141 -4.62 14.95 14.16
N LEU A 142 -3.40 14.51 13.82
CA LEU A 142 -3.17 13.56 12.74
C LEU A 142 -2.76 12.20 13.30
N TYR A 143 -3.41 11.17 12.76
CA TYR A 143 -3.15 9.76 13.03
C TYR A 143 -2.97 9.03 11.70
N GLY A 144 -1.97 8.19 11.56
CA GLY A 144 -1.74 7.49 10.30
C GLY A 144 -0.87 6.27 10.48
N ALA A 145 -0.87 5.43 9.45
CA ALA A 145 -0.01 4.26 9.40
C ALA A 145 1.48 4.65 9.53
N ASP A 146 2.28 3.77 10.10
CA ASP A 146 3.72 3.98 10.18
C ASP A 146 4.43 3.71 8.84
N THR A 147 5.71 4.04 8.78
CA THR A 147 6.50 3.98 7.55
C THR A 147 6.77 2.57 7.03
N ASP A 148 6.52 1.54 7.83
CA ASP A 148 6.70 0.14 7.44
C ASP A 148 5.37 -0.48 6.94
N SER A 149 4.28 0.30 6.95
CA SER A 149 2.94 -0.14 6.54
C SER A 149 2.70 0.04 5.04
N GLY A 150 2.09 -0.96 4.41
CA GLY A 150 1.58 -0.85 3.05
C GLY A 150 0.49 0.21 2.87
N THR A 151 -0.28 0.46 3.92
CA THR A 151 -1.26 1.55 3.98
C THR A 151 -0.56 2.91 3.85
N PHE A 152 0.58 3.11 4.53
CA PHE A 152 1.40 4.31 4.41
C PHE A 152 1.94 4.48 2.98
N ASP A 153 2.52 3.43 2.39
CA ASP A 153 3.03 3.46 1.02
C ASP A 153 1.94 3.84 0.02
N TYR A 154 0.78 3.18 0.12
CA TYR A 154 -0.35 3.44 -0.77
C TYR A 154 -0.91 4.85 -0.59
N PHE A 155 -1.16 5.27 0.66
CA PHE A 155 -1.69 6.61 0.94
C PHE A 155 -0.76 7.70 0.41
N THR A 156 0.53 7.59 0.67
CA THR A 156 1.50 8.60 0.22
C THR A 156 1.65 8.61 -1.30
N GLU A 157 1.62 7.46 -1.96
CA GLU A 157 1.66 7.39 -3.43
C GLU A 157 0.41 8.02 -4.06
N GLU A 158 -0.79 7.67 -3.59
CA GLU A 158 -2.05 8.10 -4.21
C GLU A 158 -2.47 9.52 -3.81
N ILE A 159 -2.19 9.95 -2.60
CA ILE A 159 -2.61 11.25 -2.08
C ILE A 159 -1.51 12.30 -2.24
N VAL A 160 -0.29 11.99 -1.83
CA VAL A 160 0.83 12.94 -1.92
C VAL A 160 1.48 12.91 -3.31
N GLY A 161 1.45 11.76 -3.98
CA GLY A 161 1.98 11.56 -5.33
C GLY A 161 3.39 10.99 -5.36
N GLU A 162 3.94 10.61 -4.20
CA GLU A 162 5.24 9.96 -4.06
C GLU A 162 5.18 9.01 -2.86
N SER A 163 5.46 7.72 -3.09
CA SER A 163 5.49 6.72 -2.03
C SER A 163 6.48 7.09 -0.94
N GLN A 164 6.08 6.92 0.31
CA GLN A 164 6.84 7.24 1.52
C GLN A 164 7.09 8.75 1.77
N ALA A 165 6.53 9.62 0.95
CA ALA A 165 6.63 11.05 1.15
C ALA A 165 5.49 11.58 2.04
N SER A 166 5.80 11.91 3.29
CA SER A 166 4.84 12.48 4.26
C SER A 166 5.51 13.43 5.23
N ARG A 167 4.68 14.26 5.90
CA ARG A 167 5.12 14.92 7.13
C ARG A 167 5.41 13.90 8.21
N ALA A 168 6.24 14.24 9.21
CA ALA A 168 6.64 13.31 10.27
C ALA A 168 6.00 13.62 11.64
N ASP A 169 5.26 14.71 11.76
CA ASP A 169 4.71 15.23 13.01
C ASP A 169 3.25 14.78 13.24
N TYR A 170 2.98 13.50 13.06
CA TYR A 170 1.69 12.85 13.34
C TYR A 170 1.88 11.64 14.26
N THR A 171 0.79 11.14 14.82
CA THR A 171 0.82 9.89 15.60
C THR A 171 0.81 8.71 14.66
N ALA A 172 1.93 8.01 14.55
CA ALA A 172 2.09 6.83 13.70
C ALA A 172 1.84 5.54 14.49
N SER A 173 1.24 4.53 13.84
CA SER A 173 1.11 3.17 14.39
C SER A 173 0.97 2.14 13.28
N ALA A 174 1.58 0.95 13.49
CA ALA A 174 1.32 -0.25 12.69
C ALA A 174 0.01 -0.95 13.08
N ASP A 175 -0.57 -0.62 14.24
CA ASP A 175 -1.82 -1.21 14.73
C ASP A 175 -2.99 -0.26 14.46
N ASP A 176 -3.86 -0.65 13.55
CA ASP A 176 -5.07 0.08 13.17
C ASP A 176 -5.98 0.37 14.37
N ASN A 177 -6.03 -0.53 15.37
CA ASN A 177 -6.83 -0.30 16.58
C ASN A 177 -6.32 0.90 17.38
N VAL A 178 -5.02 1.15 17.42
CA VAL A 178 -4.42 2.32 18.05
C VAL A 178 -4.85 3.58 17.32
N LEU A 179 -4.82 3.56 15.98
CA LEU A 179 -5.25 4.68 15.14
C LEU A 179 -6.73 4.97 15.34
N ILE A 180 -7.57 3.95 15.29
CA ILE A 180 -9.03 4.07 15.50
C ILE A 180 -9.33 4.63 16.88
N GLN A 181 -8.67 4.16 17.94
CA GLN A 181 -8.88 4.67 19.31
C GLN A 181 -8.42 6.11 19.44
N GLY A 182 -7.30 6.48 18.83
CA GLY A 182 -6.82 7.86 18.80
C GLY A 182 -7.81 8.79 18.12
N ILE A 183 -8.30 8.42 16.95
CA ILE A 183 -9.29 9.21 16.19
C ILE A 183 -10.63 9.28 16.95
N ALA A 184 -11.11 8.19 17.53
CA ALA A 184 -12.33 8.17 18.31
C ALA A 184 -12.23 8.97 19.61
N GLY A 185 -11.05 9.11 20.18
CA GLY A 185 -10.78 9.83 21.42
C GLY A 185 -10.66 11.36 21.27
N ASP A 186 -10.31 11.85 20.08
CA ASP A 186 -10.11 13.29 19.83
C ASP A 186 -11.06 13.80 18.74
N ARG A 187 -11.96 14.72 19.12
CA ARG A 187 -12.94 15.33 18.20
C ARG A 187 -12.30 16.05 17.00
N ASN A 188 -11.07 16.46 17.14
CA ASN A 188 -10.33 17.20 16.11
C ASN A 188 -9.41 16.31 15.28
N ALA A 189 -9.51 14.99 15.47
CA ALA A 189 -8.65 14.03 14.77
C ALA A 189 -9.06 13.81 13.32
N LEU A 190 -8.04 13.56 12.50
CA LEU A 190 -8.08 13.03 11.14
C LEU A 190 -7.04 11.92 11.05
N GLY A 191 -7.38 10.82 10.37
CA GLY A 191 -6.42 9.75 10.14
C GLY A 191 -6.77 8.86 8.96
N TYR A 192 -5.89 7.92 8.65
CA TYR A 192 -6.06 6.88 7.62
C TYR A 192 -5.38 5.59 8.08
#